data_34eb35ffde22f96bdabb28cc590d54bb
#
_entry.id   34eb35ffde22f96bdabb28cc590d54bb
#
_cell.length_a   1.000
_cell.length_b   1.000
_cell.length_c   1.000
_cell.angle_alpha   90.00
_cell.angle_beta   90.00
_cell.angle_gamma   90.00
#
_symmetry.space_group_name_H-M   'P 1'
#
loop_
_entity.id
_entity.type
_entity.pdbx_description
1 polymer ?
#
loop_
_entity_poly.entity_id
_entity_poly.type
_entity_poly.pdbx_seq_one_letter_code
_entity_poly.pdbx_strand_id
1 'polypeptide(L)'
;MTNNSHPRSYFWTWPATAFALIAGALIVTSFQSLTAAEIITDPAATEVEYESSVFQPDPAYEDVGYDSEAQLEIYGGKSAFPTPRPLIELGREMYTVGSYEEAGTFLGTLNPSYNQFLVYGDWRTALAFNDNGLVEVGQVATRLNLEFDYRFTSTERIHWFIGPLDGQGDFTRCEIFGDDAPNNDPGRKCDLQSDGNLDALFLEGDGGAIYSGLSGEYSSIDVPFAVGLMPLLFQNGIWLEDAFTGAAVTIPALNSPLLDITNMDFTFFAGIDKVTNPGILDNDGLTADHNVNIYGAATFIDASEGYWEAGVAHLDGESGLDDQSFTNMTVAFAKR
;
A
#
# COMPACT_ATOMS: atom_id res chain seq x y z
N MET A 1 -60.33 -4.71 0.01
CA MET A 1 -59.91 -3.47 -0.66
C MET A 1 -59.13 -2.66 0.37
N THR A 2 -57.83 -2.87 0.44
CA THR A 2 -56.92 -2.04 1.24
C THR A 2 -55.70 -1.75 0.36
N ASN A 3 -55.58 -0.48 0.01
CA ASN A 3 -54.60 0.07 -0.91
C ASN A 3 -53.33 0.40 -0.09
N ASN A 4 -52.26 -0.38 -0.25
CA ASN A 4 -50.93 -0.06 0.33
C ASN A 4 -50.04 0.52 -0.77
N SER A 5 -49.94 1.83 -0.76
CA SER A 5 -48.97 2.58 -1.55
C SER A 5 -47.61 2.60 -0.82
N HIS A 6 -46.64 1.84 -1.31
CA HIS A 6 -45.25 1.99 -0.88
C HIS A 6 -44.59 3.23 -1.52
N PRO A 7 -43.84 4.01 -0.79
CA PRO A 7 -43.04 5.09 -1.37
C PRO A 7 -41.83 4.51 -2.12
N ARG A 8 -41.66 4.90 -3.39
CA ARG A 8 -40.47 4.59 -4.19
C ARG A 8 -39.32 5.42 -3.66
N SER A 9 -38.34 4.76 -3.05
CA SER A 9 -37.02 5.33 -2.79
C SER A 9 -36.25 5.46 -4.12
N TYR A 10 -35.82 6.68 -4.48
CA TYR A 10 -34.96 6.91 -5.62
C TYR A 10 -33.52 6.58 -5.19
N PHE A 11 -33.02 5.43 -5.59
CA PHE A 11 -31.61 5.09 -5.49
C PHE A 11 -30.82 5.90 -6.52
N TRP A 12 -29.91 6.72 -6.03
CA TRP A 12 -28.85 7.27 -6.84
C TRP A 12 -27.74 6.20 -6.98
N THR A 13 -27.83 5.41 -8.02
CA THR A 13 -26.72 4.56 -8.43
C THR A 13 -25.70 5.46 -9.13
N TRP A 14 -24.62 5.78 -8.45
CA TRP A 14 -23.45 6.35 -9.11
C TRP A 14 -22.78 5.23 -9.87
N PRO A 15 -22.66 5.32 -11.21
CA PRO A 15 -22.02 4.24 -11.96
C PRO A 15 -20.51 4.26 -11.67
N ALA A 16 -19.93 3.07 -11.47
CA ALA A 16 -18.49 2.85 -11.31
C ALA A 16 -17.62 3.52 -12.42
N THR A 17 -18.25 3.87 -13.55
CA THR A 17 -17.68 4.65 -14.65
C THR A 17 -17.27 6.08 -14.27
N ALA A 18 -17.78 6.67 -13.18
CA ALA A 18 -17.39 8.03 -12.77
C ALA A 18 -15.99 8.06 -12.13
N PHE A 19 -15.61 7.02 -11.41
CA PHE A 19 -14.26 6.92 -10.82
C PHE A 19 -13.17 6.67 -11.87
N ALA A 20 -13.47 5.85 -12.88
CA ALA A 20 -12.55 5.63 -13.99
C ALA A 20 -12.31 6.89 -14.83
N LEU A 21 -13.30 7.79 -14.93
CA LEU A 21 -13.17 9.05 -15.65
C LEU A 21 -12.37 10.11 -14.87
N ILE A 22 -12.43 10.12 -13.55
CA ILE A 22 -11.63 11.04 -12.72
C ILE A 22 -10.16 10.61 -12.72
N ALA A 23 -9.86 9.32 -12.61
CA ALA A 23 -8.50 8.81 -12.75
C ALA A 23 -7.94 9.04 -14.16
N GLY A 24 -8.76 8.84 -15.20
CA GLY A 24 -8.37 9.11 -16.59
C GLY A 24 -8.15 10.59 -16.91
N ALA A 25 -8.94 11.50 -16.32
CA ALA A 25 -8.79 12.94 -16.51
C ALA A 25 -7.52 13.50 -15.83
N LEU A 26 -7.12 12.94 -14.70
CA LEU A 26 -5.87 13.31 -14.02
C LEU A 26 -4.62 12.88 -14.80
N ILE A 27 -4.68 11.76 -15.53
CA ILE A 27 -3.57 11.27 -16.35
C ILE A 27 -3.37 12.12 -17.60
N VAL A 28 -4.44 12.61 -18.24
CA VAL A 28 -4.36 13.36 -19.50
C VAL A 28 -3.88 14.81 -19.29
N THR A 29 -4.05 15.40 -18.11
CA THR A 29 -3.61 16.79 -17.84
C THR A 29 -2.13 16.91 -17.49
N SER A 30 -1.42 15.82 -17.23
CA SER A 30 -0.02 15.82 -16.79
C SER A 30 1.01 16.01 -17.92
N PHE A 31 0.61 16.08 -19.18
CA PHE A 31 1.53 16.23 -20.32
C PHE A 31 1.72 17.65 -20.81
N GLN A 32 1.42 18.67 -20.02
CA GLN A 32 1.81 20.04 -20.39
C GLN A 32 3.28 20.25 -20.03
N SER A 33 4.07 20.59 -21.02
CA SER A 33 5.47 20.97 -20.90
C SER A 33 5.63 22.09 -19.87
N LEU A 34 6.19 21.75 -18.73
CA LEU A 34 6.56 22.70 -17.68
C LEU A 34 7.79 23.49 -18.15
N THR A 35 7.65 24.79 -18.25
CA THR A 35 8.80 25.68 -18.31
C THR A 35 9.51 25.63 -16.97
N ALA A 36 10.79 25.22 -17.00
CA ALA A 36 11.65 25.19 -15.82
C ALA A 36 11.64 26.54 -15.11
N ALA A 37 11.33 26.54 -13.82
CA ALA A 37 11.59 27.71 -12.98
C ALA A 37 13.11 27.81 -12.76
N GLU A 38 13.64 29.00 -12.98
CA GLU A 38 15.07 29.30 -12.76
C GLU A 38 15.36 29.11 -11.27
N ILE A 39 16.17 28.08 -10.94
CA ILE A 39 16.63 27.86 -9.58
C ILE A 39 17.58 29.00 -9.24
N ILE A 40 17.16 29.92 -8.40
CA ILE A 40 18.04 30.90 -7.79
C ILE A 40 18.91 30.14 -6.79
N THR A 41 20.06 29.66 -7.25
CA THR A 41 21.11 29.19 -6.35
C THR A 41 21.64 30.41 -5.63
N ASP A 42 21.32 30.52 -4.33
CA ASP A 42 21.95 31.52 -3.49
C ASP A 42 23.47 31.23 -3.43
N PRO A 43 24.35 32.07 -3.96
CA PRO A 43 25.77 31.82 -3.99
C PRO A 43 26.44 32.03 -2.62
N ALA A 44 25.69 32.36 -1.60
CA ALA A 44 26.22 32.51 -0.25
C ALA A 44 26.11 31.17 0.50
N ALA A 45 27.05 30.27 0.25
CA ALA A 45 27.39 29.31 1.28
C ALA A 45 27.79 30.13 2.54
N THR A 46 26.90 30.20 3.52
CA THR A 46 27.19 30.83 4.78
C THR A 46 28.29 29.97 5.43
N GLU A 47 29.49 30.51 5.58
CA GLU A 47 30.53 29.87 6.34
C GLU A 47 30.03 29.75 7.77
N VAL A 48 29.64 28.53 8.17
CA VAL A 48 29.21 28.25 9.52
C VAL A 48 30.43 28.16 10.38
N GLU A 49 30.62 29.12 11.32
CA GLU A 49 31.63 29.01 12.34
C GLU A 49 31.36 27.74 13.17
N TYR A 50 32.22 26.75 13.05
CA TYR A 50 32.19 25.56 13.89
C TYR A 50 33.30 25.63 14.95
N GLU A 51 33.03 25.05 16.11
CA GLU A 51 34.01 24.98 17.18
C GLU A 51 35.07 23.91 16.88
N SER A 52 36.22 24.33 16.38
CA SER A 52 37.29 23.44 15.98
C SER A 52 37.93 22.65 17.14
N SER A 53 37.64 23.00 18.38
CA SER A 53 38.04 22.23 19.57
C SER A 53 37.22 20.98 19.79
N VAL A 54 35.99 20.98 19.29
CA VAL A 54 35.03 19.84 19.41
C VAL A 54 35.06 18.95 18.16
N PHE A 55 35.26 19.56 16.98
CA PHE A 55 35.28 18.87 15.69
C PHE A 55 36.70 18.84 15.12
N GLN A 56 37.63 18.24 15.84
CA GLN A 56 38.98 18.02 15.30
C GLN A 56 38.92 16.83 14.34
N PRO A 57 39.65 16.94 13.19
CA PRO A 57 39.86 15.77 12.34
C PRO A 57 40.54 14.66 13.13
N ASP A 58 40.20 13.41 12.88
CA ASP A 58 40.90 12.30 13.49
C ASP A 58 42.41 12.39 13.14
N PRO A 59 43.31 12.48 14.16
CA PRO A 59 44.75 12.59 13.91
C PRO A 59 45.31 11.44 13.05
N ALA A 60 44.66 10.31 13.01
CA ALA A 60 45.06 9.19 12.16
C ALA A 60 44.84 9.45 10.66
N TYR A 61 44.08 10.47 10.30
CA TYR A 61 43.73 10.84 8.92
C TYR A 61 44.18 12.28 8.56
N GLU A 62 44.90 12.97 9.45
CA GLU A 62 45.26 14.38 9.30
C GLU A 62 46.02 14.68 8.02
N ASP A 63 46.79 13.70 7.52
CA ASP A 63 47.67 13.85 6.33
C ASP A 63 47.14 13.01 5.12
N VAL A 64 46.03 12.31 5.23
CA VAL A 64 45.52 11.48 4.14
C VAL A 64 44.33 12.20 3.49
N GLY A 65 44.58 12.76 2.29
CA GLY A 65 43.48 13.30 1.48
C GLY A 65 42.42 12.22 1.20
N TYR A 66 41.18 12.67 0.97
CA TYR A 66 40.09 11.77 0.57
C TYR A 66 40.49 11.00 -0.69
N ASP A 67 40.65 9.69 -0.55
CA ASP A 67 40.97 8.79 -1.65
C ASP A 67 39.64 8.13 -2.16
N SER A 68 39.14 8.67 -3.26
CA SER A 68 37.93 8.16 -3.90
C SER A 68 38.10 6.76 -4.48
N GLU A 69 39.32 6.39 -4.92
CA GLU A 69 39.60 5.05 -5.47
C GLU A 69 39.62 4.00 -4.36
N ALA A 70 40.25 4.27 -3.23
CA ALA A 70 40.22 3.40 -2.06
C ALA A 70 38.79 3.22 -1.51
N GLN A 71 37.99 4.29 -1.51
CA GLN A 71 36.58 4.21 -1.12
C GLN A 71 35.76 3.37 -2.09
N LEU A 72 35.99 3.53 -3.40
CA LEU A 72 35.32 2.69 -4.41
C LEU A 72 35.78 1.23 -4.32
N GLU A 73 37.06 0.95 -3.97
CA GLU A 73 37.50 -0.42 -3.75
C GLU A 73 36.86 -1.06 -2.54
N ILE A 74 36.72 -0.32 -1.42
CA ILE A 74 36.07 -0.80 -0.20
C ILE A 74 34.57 -1.06 -0.44
N TYR A 75 33.90 -0.15 -1.14
CA TYR A 75 32.45 -0.23 -1.39
C TYR A 75 32.08 -0.86 -2.75
N GLY A 76 33.04 -0.96 -3.67
CA GLY A 76 32.85 -1.50 -5.02
C GLY A 76 32.49 -2.98 -5.04
N GLY A 77 32.80 -3.72 -3.96
CA GLY A 77 32.31 -5.10 -3.80
C GLY A 77 30.78 -5.22 -3.77
N LYS A 78 30.08 -4.15 -3.41
CA LYS A 78 28.61 -4.10 -3.49
C LYS A 78 28.10 -3.99 -4.93
N SER A 79 28.89 -3.47 -5.85
CA SER A 79 28.53 -3.40 -7.28
C SER A 79 28.66 -4.76 -8.00
N ALA A 80 29.29 -5.76 -7.36
CA ALA A 80 29.33 -7.13 -7.87
C ALA A 80 27.97 -7.84 -7.80
N PHE A 81 27.04 -7.35 -6.98
CA PHE A 81 25.68 -7.86 -6.91
C PHE A 81 24.77 -6.96 -7.74
N PRO A 82 24.05 -7.51 -8.75
CA PRO A 82 23.13 -6.71 -9.54
C PRO A 82 22.04 -6.16 -8.62
N THR A 83 21.85 -4.85 -8.65
CA THR A 83 20.73 -4.21 -7.96
C THR A 83 19.43 -4.63 -8.65
N PRO A 84 18.48 -5.24 -7.94
CA PRO A 84 17.19 -5.58 -8.52
C PRO A 84 16.51 -4.32 -9.07
N ARG A 85 16.11 -4.35 -10.34
CA ARG A 85 15.39 -3.25 -10.97
C ARG A 85 13.96 -3.70 -11.29
N PRO A 86 13.01 -2.77 -11.36
CA PRO A 86 11.68 -3.04 -11.86
C PRO A 86 11.70 -3.67 -13.27
N LEU A 87 10.67 -4.42 -13.61
CA LEU A 87 10.48 -4.97 -14.96
C LEU A 87 10.28 -3.87 -16.00
N ILE A 88 9.56 -2.82 -15.60
CA ILE A 88 9.34 -1.61 -16.40
C ILE A 88 9.63 -0.42 -15.52
N GLU A 89 10.34 0.54 -16.09
CA GLU A 89 10.75 1.76 -15.43
C GLU A 89 10.62 2.89 -16.44
N LEU A 90 9.66 3.80 -16.24
CA LEU A 90 9.42 4.94 -17.10
C LEU A 90 9.44 6.23 -16.30
N GLY A 91 9.91 7.31 -16.90
CA GLY A 91 10.10 8.59 -16.24
C GLY A 91 11.38 8.58 -15.38
N ARG A 92 11.30 9.04 -14.14
CA ARG A 92 12.47 9.06 -13.25
C ARG A 92 12.91 7.64 -12.92
N GLU A 93 14.16 7.35 -13.11
CA GLU A 93 14.74 6.04 -12.75
C GLU A 93 14.75 5.84 -11.22
N MET A 94 14.53 4.62 -10.76
CA MET A 94 14.58 4.25 -9.34
C MET A 94 15.98 4.45 -8.75
N TYR A 95 16.99 4.09 -9.53
CA TYR A 95 18.39 4.23 -9.15
C TYR A 95 19.13 5.03 -10.22
N THR A 96 19.42 6.29 -9.94
CA THR A 96 20.19 7.15 -10.83
C THR A 96 21.64 7.28 -10.37
N VAL A 97 22.55 7.35 -11.33
CA VAL A 97 23.95 7.70 -11.09
C VAL A 97 24.16 9.15 -11.54
N GLY A 98 24.48 10.02 -10.59
CA GLY A 98 24.69 11.44 -10.88
C GLY A 98 23.58 12.35 -10.36
N SER A 99 23.48 13.54 -10.96
CA SER A 99 22.47 14.53 -10.56
C SER A 99 21.08 14.08 -10.98
N TYR A 100 20.09 14.34 -10.13
CA TYR A 100 18.70 14.17 -10.50
C TYR A 100 18.27 15.26 -11.49
N GLU A 101 17.33 14.91 -12.36
CA GLU A 101 16.63 15.88 -13.19
C GLU A 101 15.85 16.88 -12.31
N GLU A 102 15.63 18.08 -12.85
CA GLU A 102 14.81 19.09 -12.17
C GLU A 102 13.41 18.55 -11.95
N ALA A 103 12.91 18.72 -10.73
CA ALA A 103 11.57 18.33 -10.37
C ALA A 103 10.53 19.34 -10.90
N GLY A 104 9.38 18.84 -11.31
CA GLY A 104 8.23 19.70 -11.64
C GLY A 104 7.61 20.32 -10.39
N THR A 105 6.81 21.35 -10.59
CA THR A 105 6.15 22.10 -9.51
C THR A 105 4.62 22.01 -9.59
N PHE A 106 4.10 20.92 -10.12
CA PHE A 106 2.64 20.73 -10.29
C PHE A 106 1.87 20.84 -8.96
N LEU A 107 2.40 20.28 -7.88
CA LEU A 107 1.84 20.42 -6.53
C LEU A 107 2.59 21.46 -5.69
N GLY A 108 3.29 22.40 -6.32
CA GLY A 108 4.07 23.45 -5.69
C GLY A 108 5.54 23.07 -5.51
N THR A 109 6.34 24.06 -5.08
CA THR A 109 7.79 23.88 -4.91
C THR A 109 8.16 23.05 -3.68
N LEU A 110 7.32 23.07 -2.64
CA LEU A 110 7.54 22.29 -1.41
C LEU A 110 7.03 20.84 -1.49
N ASN A 111 6.30 20.52 -2.56
CA ASN A 111 5.95 19.13 -2.90
C ASN A 111 6.35 18.86 -4.36
N PRO A 112 7.65 18.70 -4.64
CA PRO A 112 8.18 18.58 -5.99
C PRO A 112 7.67 17.31 -6.67
N SER A 113 7.23 17.45 -7.92
CA SER A 113 6.71 16.34 -8.71
C SER A 113 7.80 15.76 -9.63
N TYR A 114 7.77 14.43 -9.75
CA TYR A 114 8.60 13.69 -10.69
C TYR A 114 7.81 12.45 -11.13
N ASN A 115 7.35 12.45 -12.32
CA ASN A 115 6.61 11.31 -12.82
C ASN A 115 7.49 10.06 -12.90
N GLN A 116 7.10 9.02 -12.18
CA GLN A 116 7.77 7.74 -12.17
C GLN A 116 6.74 6.63 -12.25
N PHE A 117 6.90 5.74 -13.22
CA PHE A 117 6.06 4.56 -13.35
C PHE A 117 6.93 3.32 -13.26
N LEU A 118 6.60 2.45 -12.32
CA LEU A 118 7.33 1.22 -12.05
C LEU A 118 6.39 0.03 -12.16
N VAL A 119 6.90 -1.06 -12.74
CA VAL A 119 6.25 -2.38 -12.69
C VAL A 119 7.25 -3.37 -12.12
N TYR A 120 6.87 -4.03 -11.05
CA TYR A 120 7.68 -5.05 -10.40
C TYR A 120 6.78 -6.18 -9.91
N GLY A 121 7.38 -7.21 -9.32
CA GLY A 121 6.60 -8.33 -8.83
C GLY A 121 7.46 -9.55 -8.63
N ASP A 122 6.81 -10.66 -8.39
CA ASP A 122 7.46 -11.96 -8.24
C ASP A 122 6.70 -13.08 -8.96
N TRP A 123 7.47 -13.96 -9.55
CA TRP A 123 6.96 -15.20 -10.14
C TRP A 123 7.53 -16.37 -9.36
N ARG A 124 6.66 -17.11 -8.70
CA ARG A 124 7.03 -18.27 -7.89
C ARG A 124 6.50 -19.53 -8.54
N THR A 125 7.37 -20.54 -8.63
CA THR A 125 6.99 -21.87 -9.07
C THR A 125 7.53 -22.88 -8.06
N ALA A 126 6.68 -23.80 -7.62
CA ALA A 126 7.01 -24.85 -6.68
C ALA A 126 6.72 -26.23 -7.30
N LEU A 127 7.60 -27.17 -6.99
CA LEU A 127 7.38 -28.59 -7.20
C LEU A 127 7.14 -29.23 -5.84
N ALA A 128 6.05 -29.95 -5.72
CA ALA A 128 5.73 -30.67 -4.50
C ALA A 128 5.48 -32.15 -4.82
N PHE A 129 5.91 -33.00 -3.92
CA PHE A 129 5.59 -34.41 -3.92
C PHE A 129 5.05 -34.78 -2.55
N ASN A 130 3.93 -35.45 -2.51
CA ASN A 130 3.31 -35.91 -1.29
C ASN A 130 2.88 -37.39 -1.44
N ASP A 131 3.32 -38.23 -0.50
CA ASP A 131 2.87 -39.60 -0.34
C ASP A 131 2.45 -39.76 1.12
N ASN A 132 1.19 -40.02 1.37
CA ASN A 132 0.65 -40.26 2.71
C ASN A 132 0.32 -41.74 2.97
N GLY A 133 0.79 -42.62 2.09
CA GLY A 133 0.54 -44.06 2.14
C GLY A 133 -0.83 -44.51 1.59
N LEU A 134 -1.68 -43.55 1.20
CA LEU A 134 -3.00 -43.77 0.55
C LEU A 134 -3.06 -43.13 -0.82
N VAL A 135 -2.49 -41.95 -0.95
CA VAL A 135 -2.47 -41.16 -2.15
C VAL A 135 -1.06 -40.62 -2.38
N GLU A 136 -0.54 -40.79 -3.58
CA GLU A 136 0.72 -40.26 -4.06
C GLU A 136 0.43 -39.18 -5.09
N VAL A 137 0.88 -37.95 -4.87
CA VAL A 137 0.63 -36.80 -5.77
C VAL A 137 1.92 -36.01 -5.99
N GLY A 138 2.27 -35.83 -7.26
CA GLY A 138 3.27 -34.86 -7.68
C GLY A 138 2.60 -33.65 -8.34
N GLN A 139 2.95 -32.45 -7.89
CA GLN A 139 2.30 -31.22 -8.29
C GLN A 139 3.29 -30.13 -8.65
N VAL A 140 3.00 -29.39 -9.71
CA VAL A 140 3.61 -28.09 -10.02
C VAL A 140 2.60 -27.00 -9.72
N ALA A 141 2.97 -26.06 -8.90
CA ALA A 141 2.17 -24.89 -8.59
C ALA A 141 2.91 -23.61 -9.02
N THR A 142 2.21 -22.63 -9.55
CA THR A 142 2.80 -21.34 -9.95
C THR A 142 1.89 -20.20 -9.61
N ARG A 143 2.50 -19.08 -9.20
CA ARG A 143 1.85 -17.82 -8.86
C ARG A 143 2.65 -16.67 -9.44
N LEU A 144 1.96 -15.68 -10.00
CA LEU A 144 2.55 -14.45 -10.50
C LEU A 144 1.87 -13.26 -9.82
N ASN A 145 2.64 -12.48 -9.12
CA ASN A 145 2.21 -11.21 -8.54
C ASN A 145 2.81 -10.08 -9.35
N LEU A 146 2.00 -9.12 -9.75
CA LEU A 146 2.44 -7.91 -10.44
C LEU A 146 1.95 -6.68 -9.69
N GLU A 147 2.89 -5.81 -9.38
CA GLU A 147 2.68 -4.54 -8.73
C GLU A 147 3.03 -3.42 -9.67
N PHE A 148 2.19 -2.40 -9.68
CA PHE A 148 2.33 -1.21 -10.50
C PHE A 148 2.27 0.00 -9.59
N ASP A 149 3.20 0.91 -9.78
CA ASP A 149 3.38 2.07 -8.92
C ASP A 149 3.58 3.30 -9.81
N TYR A 150 2.62 4.23 -9.79
CA TYR A 150 2.74 5.50 -10.47
C TYR A 150 2.85 6.62 -9.45
N ARG A 151 4.03 7.20 -9.34
CA ARG A 151 4.37 8.26 -8.39
C ARG A 151 4.33 9.61 -9.05
N PHE A 152 3.58 10.51 -8.47
CA PHE A 152 3.53 11.91 -8.86
C PHE A 152 4.61 12.71 -8.14
N THR A 153 4.75 12.47 -6.83
CA THR A 153 5.70 13.13 -5.93
C THR A 153 6.38 12.09 -5.02
N SER A 154 6.99 12.53 -3.94
CA SER A 154 7.55 11.64 -2.92
C SER A 154 6.48 10.93 -2.08
N THR A 155 5.28 11.50 -1.97
CA THR A 155 4.19 11.03 -1.11
C THR A 155 2.96 10.59 -1.89
N GLU A 156 2.62 11.27 -2.98
CA GLU A 156 1.43 10.95 -3.77
C GLU A 156 1.74 9.92 -4.84
N ARG A 157 1.04 8.78 -4.79
CA ARG A 157 1.13 7.71 -5.78
C ARG A 157 -0.18 6.96 -5.97
N ILE A 158 -0.35 6.38 -7.14
CA ILE A 158 -1.36 5.35 -7.40
C ILE A 158 -0.64 4.01 -7.43
N HIS A 159 -1.08 3.13 -6.58
CA HIS A 159 -0.59 1.76 -6.49
C HIS A 159 -1.69 0.80 -6.89
N TRP A 160 -1.35 -0.25 -7.69
CA TRP A 160 -2.26 -1.34 -7.95
C TRP A 160 -1.54 -2.68 -8.05
N PHE A 161 -2.26 -3.72 -7.71
CA PHE A 161 -1.78 -5.08 -7.62
C PHE A 161 -2.74 -6.03 -8.32
N ILE A 162 -2.18 -6.98 -9.07
CA ILE A 162 -2.91 -8.07 -9.73
C ILE A 162 -2.18 -9.39 -9.55
N GLY A 163 -2.96 -10.48 -9.41
CA GLY A 163 -2.50 -11.86 -9.40
C GLY A 163 -2.96 -12.63 -10.65
N PRO A 164 -2.33 -12.46 -11.85
CA PRO A 164 -2.88 -13.02 -13.11
C PRO A 164 -2.99 -14.54 -13.15
N LEU A 165 -2.28 -15.25 -12.27
CA LEU A 165 -2.31 -16.72 -12.16
C LEU A 165 -2.99 -17.21 -10.88
N ASP A 166 -3.73 -16.30 -10.23
CA ASP A 166 -4.55 -16.56 -9.06
C ASP A 166 -6.04 -16.41 -9.42
N GLY A 167 -6.93 -16.98 -8.64
CA GLY A 167 -8.37 -16.77 -8.78
C GLY A 167 -9.11 -17.31 -7.58
N GLN A 168 -9.99 -16.51 -6.98
CA GLN A 168 -10.86 -16.89 -5.87
C GLN A 168 -10.13 -17.54 -4.67
N GLY A 169 -8.89 -17.10 -4.38
CA GLY A 169 -8.07 -17.66 -3.30
C GLY A 169 -7.24 -18.90 -3.68
N ASP A 170 -7.42 -19.43 -4.88
CA ASP A 170 -6.62 -20.51 -5.44
C ASP A 170 -5.56 -19.96 -6.41
N PHE A 171 -4.51 -20.75 -6.65
CA PHE A 171 -3.46 -20.45 -7.61
C PHE A 171 -3.32 -21.56 -8.66
N THR A 172 -2.74 -21.23 -9.79
CA THR A 172 -2.52 -22.20 -10.89
C THR A 172 -1.68 -23.38 -10.42
N ARG A 173 -2.20 -24.59 -10.59
CA ARG A 173 -1.53 -25.85 -10.24
C ARG A 173 -1.82 -26.93 -11.25
N CYS A 174 -0.83 -27.81 -11.48
CA CYS A 174 -0.96 -29.00 -12.33
C CYS A 174 -0.43 -30.22 -11.61
N GLU A 175 -1.20 -31.27 -11.57
CA GLU A 175 -0.74 -32.59 -11.16
C GLU A 175 0.09 -33.22 -12.29
N ILE A 176 1.32 -33.64 -11.99
CA ILE A 176 2.24 -34.27 -12.94
C ILE A 176 2.22 -35.78 -12.88
N PHE A 177 1.92 -36.31 -11.70
CA PHE A 177 1.63 -37.74 -11.46
C PHE A 177 0.83 -37.88 -10.17
N GLY A 178 0.10 -38.96 -10.04
CA GLY A 178 -0.68 -39.31 -8.88
C GLY A 178 -1.80 -40.28 -9.25
N ASP A 179 -2.21 -41.07 -8.26
CA ASP A 179 -3.42 -41.88 -8.32
C ASP A 179 -4.53 -41.11 -7.60
N ASP A 180 -5.44 -40.55 -8.35
CA ASP A 180 -6.69 -40.02 -7.82
C ASP A 180 -7.57 -41.18 -7.35
N ALA A 181 -7.41 -41.60 -6.11
CA ALA A 181 -8.43 -42.45 -5.49
C ALA A 181 -9.62 -41.56 -5.07
N PRO A 182 -10.85 -41.75 -5.53
CA PRO A 182 -11.50 -43.00 -5.93
C PRO A 182 -11.99 -43.05 -7.37
N ASN A 183 -11.62 -42.16 -8.24
CA ASN A 183 -12.25 -42.01 -9.57
C ASN A 183 -11.42 -42.56 -10.75
N ASN A 184 -10.23 -43.14 -10.53
CA ASN A 184 -9.37 -43.73 -11.57
C ASN A 184 -9.33 -42.97 -12.90
N ASP A 185 -9.31 -41.62 -12.84
CA ASP A 185 -9.11 -40.79 -14.01
C ASP A 185 -7.61 -40.47 -14.12
N PRO A 186 -6.86 -41.12 -15.06
CA PRO A 186 -5.43 -40.88 -15.24
C PRO A 186 -5.16 -39.54 -15.96
N GLY A 187 -6.12 -38.62 -15.96
CA GLY A 187 -5.98 -37.32 -16.56
C GLY A 187 -5.19 -36.37 -15.64
N ARG A 188 -4.05 -35.88 -16.14
CA ARG A 188 -3.33 -34.75 -15.55
C ARG A 188 -4.31 -33.61 -15.32
N LYS A 189 -4.68 -33.37 -14.10
CA LYS A 189 -5.54 -32.25 -13.74
C LYS A 189 -4.69 -31.00 -13.65
N CYS A 190 -4.87 -30.08 -14.59
CA CYS A 190 -4.40 -28.72 -14.45
C CYS A 190 -5.58 -27.85 -14.04
N ASP A 191 -5.45 -27.21 -12.90
CA ASP A 191 -6.32 -26.15 -12.45
C ASP A 191 -5.63 -24.82 -12.79
N LEU A 192 -5.94 -24.32 -13.99
CA LEU A 192 -5.37 -23.08 -14.50
C LEU A 192 -6.23 -21.94 -14.05
N GLN A 193 -5.72 -21.17 -13.11
CA GLN A 193 -6.33 -19.91 -12.70
C GLN A 193 -5.89 -18.80 -13.67
N SER A 194 -6.81 -17.95 -14.04
CA SER A 194 -6.53 -16.75 -14.82
C SER A 194 -7.48 -15.66 -14.39
N ASP A 195 -6.96 -14.74 -13.62
CA ASP A 195 -7.70 -13.59 -13.12
C ASP A 195 -7.00 -12.30 -13.54
N GLY A 196 -7.76 -11.36 -14.06
CA GLY A 196 -7.32 -10.01 -14.38
C GLY A 196 -7.93 -8.96 -13.45
N ASN A 197 -8.61 -9.41 -12.38
CA ASN A 197 -9.21 -8.52 -11.40
C ASN A 197 -8.11 -7.82 -10.60
N LEU A 198 -8.45 -6.65 -10.11
CA LEU A 198 -7.59 -5.90 -9.23
C LEU A 198 -7.76 -6.41 -7.79
N ASP A 199 -6.68 -6.86 -7.19
CA ASP A 199 -6.62 -7.19 -5.77
C ASP A 199 -6.46 -5.94 -4.91
N ALA A 200 -5.80 -4.92 -5.47
CA ALA A 200 -5.70 -3.59 -4.88
C ALA A 200 -5.62 -2.52 -5.97
N LEU A 201 -6.20 -1.37 -5.73
CA LEU A 201 -6.06 -0.15 -6.54
C LEU A 201 -6.41 1.06 -5.68
N PHE A 202 -5.42 1.81 -5.27
CA PHE A 202 -5.65 2.97 -4.43
C PHE A 202 -4.68 4.12 -4.74
N LEU A 203 -5.16 5.33 -4.49
CA LEU A 203 -4.35 6.53 -4.38
C LEU A 203 -3.93 6.68 -2.92
N GLU A 204 -2.66 6.85 -2.67
CA GLU A 204 -2.16 7.29 -1.37
C GLU A 204 -1.43 8.61 -1.50
N GLY A 205 -1.32 9.33 -0.40
CA GLY A 205 -0.63 10.61 -0.34
C GLY A 205 -0.55 11.14 1.09
N ASP A 206 0.00 12.35 1.20
CA ASP A 206 0.09 13.07 2.46
C ASP A 206 -0.54 14.47 2.35
N GLY A 207 -1.58 14.70 3.17
CA GLY A 207 -2.30 15.97 3.20
C GLY A 207 -1.42 17.14 3.65
N GLY A 208 -0.45 16.91 4.53
CA GLY A 208 0.52 17.90 4.96
C GLY A 208 1.47 18.30 3.84
N ALA A 209 1.96 17.33 3.05
CA ALA A 209 2.80 17.57 1.89
C ALA A 209 2.04 18.33 0.78
N ILE A 210 0.79 17.93 0.51
CA ILE A 210 -0.07 18.65 -0.44
C ILE A 210 -0.32 20.08 0.01
N TYR A 211 -0.66 20.29 1.29
CA TYR A 211 -0.83 21.63 1.85
C TYR A 211 0.44 22.46 1.69
N SER A 212 1.59 21.90 2.05
CA SER A 212 2.89 22.58 1.96
C SER A 212 3.17 23.03 0.52
N GLY A 213 2.95 22.15 -0.43
CA GLY A 213 3.15 22.48 -1.84
C GLY A 213 2.25 23.61 -2.33
N LEU A 214 0.95 23.54 -2.03
CA LEU A 214 -0.03 24.51 -2.49
C LEU A 214 0.04 25.86 -1.78
N SER A 215 0.34 25.87 -0.47
CA SER A 215 0.44 27.11 0.32
C SER A 215 1.81 27.78 0.20
N GLY A 216 2.87 27.04 -0.12
CA GLY A 216 4.26 27.51 -0.04
C GLY A 216 4.80 27.60 1.38
N GLU A 217 4.11 27.01 2.37
CA GLU A 217 4.51 26.96 3.77
C GLU A 217 4.57 25.51 4.23
N TYR A 218 5.58 25.13 5.00
CA TYR A 218 5.70 23.76 5.53
C TYR A 218 4.58 23.45 6.53
N SER A 219 3.90 22.35 6.32
CA SER A 219 3.00 21.77 7.30
C SER A 219 3.78 21.31 8.54
N SER A 220 3.23 21.53 9.72
CA SER A 220 3.78 21.02 10.96
C SER A 220 3.32 19.59 11.29
N ILE A 221 2.38 19.05 10.52
CA ILE A 221 1.82 17.72 10.71
C ILE A 221 1.74 17.00 9.36
N ASP A 222 2.00 15.70 9.41
CA ASP A 222 1.73 14.79 8.31
C ASP A 222 0.29 14.25 8.48
N VAL A 223 -0.38 14.04 7.36
CA VAL A 223 -1.74 13.47 7.31
C VAL A 223 -1.79 12.46 6.18
N PRO A 224 -1.12 11.31 6.33
CA PRO A 224 -1.17 10.27 5.32
C PRO A 224 -2.59 9.74 5.15
N PHE A 225 -2.95 9.50 3.89
CA PHE A 225 -4.25 8.98 3.52
C PHE A 225 -4.14 7.96 2.38
N ALA A 226 -5.16 7.10 2.27
CA ALA A 226 -5.36 6.21 1.15
C ALA A 226 -6.83 6.20 0.74
N VAL A 227 -7.10 6.09 -0.57
CA VAL A 227 -8.46 6.05 -1.12
C VAL A 227 -8.51 5.08 -2.29
N GLY A 228 -9.44 4.13 -2.26
CA GLY A 228 -9.64 3.13 -3.31
C GLY A 228 -9.87 1.73 -2.75
N LEU A 229 -9.58 0.71 -3.56
CA LEU A 229 -9.52 -0.67 -3.11
C LEU A 229 -8.17 -0.89 -2.42
N MET A 230 -8.16 -0.83 -1.10
CA MET A 230 -6.94 -0.84 -0.29
C MET A 230 -6.97 -1.95 0.76
N PRO A 231 -5.85 -2.66 0.96
CA PRO A 231 -5.71 -3.59 2.05
C PRO A 231 -5.50 -2.82 3.36
N LEU A 232 -6.24 -3.19 4.40
CA LEU A 232 -6.02 -2.74 5.76
C LEU A 232 -5.71 -3.90 6.68
N LEU A 233 -4.67 -3.75 7.48
CA LEU A 233 -4.20 -4.73 8.44
C LEU A 233 -4.00 -4.06 9.80
N PHE A 234 -4.78 -4.46 10.80
CA PHE A 234 -4.61 -3.99 12.18
C PHE A 234 -4.40 -5.16 13.14
N GLN A 235 -3.54 -4.96 14.13
CA GLN A 235 -3.19 -5.97 15.14
C GLN A 235 -2.70 -7.29 14.51
N ASN A 236 -1.83 -7.20 13.49
CA ASN A 236 -1.31 -8.35 12.76
C ASN A 236 -2.41 -9.28 12.19
N GLY A 237 -3.54 -8.73 11.76
CA GLY A 237 -4.67 -9.46 11.22
C GLY A 237 -5.62 -10.08 12.27
N ILE A 238 -5.32 -9.94 13.56
CA ILE A 238 -6.19 -10.50 14.62
C ILE A 238 -7.54 -9.77 14.67
N TRP A 239 -7.51 -8.46 14.47
CA TRP A 239 -8.72 -7.64 14.49
C TRP A 239 -9.28 -7.36 13.11
N LEU A 240 -8.45 -6.87 12.20
CA LEU A 240 -8.83 -6.55 10.83
C LEU A 240 -7.72 -6.96 9.87
N GLU A 241 -8.10 -7.76 8.89
CA GLU A 241 -7.31 -8.08 7.69
C GLU A 241 -8.29 -8.21 6.54
N ASP A 242 -8.41 -7.17 5.74
CA ASP A 242 -9.33 -7.13 4.61
C ASP A 242 -8.86 -6.13 3.55
N ALA A 243 -9.32 -6.30 2.31
CA ALA A 243 -9.10 -5.39 1.20
C ALA A 243 -10.45 -4.89 0.69
N PHE A 244 -10.81 -3.67 1.02
CA PHE A 244 -12.09 -3.10 0.67
C PHE A 244 -11.96 -1.74 -0.03
N THR A 245 -13.00 -1.38 -0.77
CA THR A 245 -13.11 -0.07 -1.39
C THR A 245 -13.53 0.96 -0.36
N GLY A 246 -12.67 1.96 -0.14
CA GLY A 246 -12.94 2.95 0.89
C GLY A 246 -11.89 4.04 0.97
N ALA A 247 -11.75 4.60 2.16
CA ALA A 247 -10.74 5.59 2.49
C ALA A 247 -10.20 5.38 3.90
N ALA A 248 -8.94 5.72 4.10
CA ALA A 248 -8.31 5.78 5.42
C ALA A 248 -7.48 7.05 5.54
N VAL A 249 -7.38 7.58 6.75
CA VAL A 249 -6.55 8.74 7.10
C VAL A 249 -5.92 8.51 8.46
N THR A 250 -4.66 8.85 8.60
CA THR A 250 -3.92 8.71 9.85
C THR A 250 -3.44 10.07 10.34
N ILE A 251 -3.48 10.29 11.64
CA ILE A 251 -2.79 11.38 12.34
C ILE A 251 -1.63 10.72 13.08
N PRO A 252 -0.42 10.74 12.51
CA PRO A 252 0.72 10.01 13.05
C PRO A 252 1.54 10.84 14.05
N ALA A 253 2.46 10.16 14.72
CA ALA A 253 3.58 10.74 15.44
C ALA A 253 3.20 11.74 16.55
N LEU A 254 2.05 11.54 17.19
CA LEU A 254 1.68 12.31 18.38
C LEU A 254 2.45 11.78 19.58
N ASN A 255 2.76 12.66 20.53
CA ASN A 255 3.39 12.28 21.79
C ASN A 255 2.77 13.04 22.97
N SER A 256 2.96 12.51 24.16
CA SER A 256 2.50 13.15 25.40
C SER A 256 3.49 12.90 26.54
N PRO A 257 4.44 13.81 26.79
CA PRO A 257 5.37 13.66 27.91
C PRO A 257 4.69 13.58 29.27
N LEU A 258 3.50 14.18 29.42
CA LEU A 258 2.71 14.12 30.65
C LEU A 258 2.20 12.72 30.97
N LEU A 259 1.89 11.93 29.93
CA LEU A 259 1.35 10.57 30.03
C LEU A 259 2.42 9.50 29.81
N ASP A 260 3.69 9.89 29.65
CA ASP A 260 4.80 9.00 29.29
C ASP A 260 4.53 8.21 28.01
N ILE A 261 3.92 8.90 27.02
CA ILE A 261 3.65 8.36 25.70
C ILE A 261 4.70 8.90 24.73
N THR A 262 5.51 8.01 24.19
CA THR A 262 6.59 8.34 23.27
C THR A 262 6.11 8.53 21.84
N ASN A 263 5.14 7.71 21.41
CA ASN A 263 4.48 7.82 20.12
C ASN A 263 3.04 7.32 20.20
N MET A 264 2.15 7.95 19.45
CA MET A 264 0.80 7.45 19.21
C MET A 264 0.29 7.90 17.85
N ASP A 265 -0.44 6.99 17.20
CA ASP A 265 -1.05 7.21 15.92
C ASP A 265 -2.55 6.94 16.01
N PHE A 266 -3.35 7.73 15.30
CA PHE A 266 -4.79 7.53 15.17
C PHE A 266 -5.14 7.37 13.69
N THR A 267 -5.71 6.23 13.34
CA THR A 267 -6.20 5.95 11.99
C THR A 267 -7.71 5.88 11.99
N PHE A 268 -8.34 6.61 11.10
CA PHE A 268 -9.77 6.55 10.82
C PHE A 268 -9.97 5.95 9.43
N PHE A 269 -10.95 5.06 9.28
CA PHE A 269 -11.21 4.41 8.01
C PHE A 269 -12.71 4.18 7.78
N ALA A 270 -13.07 4.12 6.51
CA ALA A 270 -14.40 3.78 6.06
C ALA A 270 -14.32 2.93 4.78
N GLY A 271 -15.05 1.83 4.72
CA GLY A 271 -15.23 0.98 3.56
C GLY A 271 -16.69 0.93 3.16
N ILE A 272 -16.95 0.91 1.86
CA ILE A 272 -18.30 0.97 1.27
C ILE A 272 -18.59 -0.19 0.33
N ASP A 273 -17.61 -1.02 0.03
CA ASP A 273 -17.76 -2.18 -0.87
C ASP A 273 -16.61 -3.17 -0.65
N LYS A 274 -16.83 -4.43 -0.95
CA LYS A 274 -15.89 -5.55 -0.73
C LYS A 274 -15.47 -5.73 0.74
N VAL A 275 -16.31 -5.29 1.68
CA VAL A 275 -16.08 -5.53 3.11
C VAL A 275 -16.54 -6.94 3.44
N THR A 276 -15.59 -7.79 3.87
CA THR A 276 -15.88 -9.19 4.19
C THR A 276 -15.82 -9.45 5.68
N ASN A 277 -16.87 -10.04 6.23
CA ASN A 277 -16.88 -10.47 7.63
C ASN A 277 -17.74 -11.71 7.81
N PRO A 278 -17.24 -12.78 8.45
CA PRO A 278 -17.99 -14.02 8.64
C PRO A 278 -19.23 -13.87 9.54
N GLY A 279 -19.41 -12.74 10.19
CA GLY A 279 -20.60 -12.42 10.98
C GLY A 279 -21.76 -11.86 10.17
N ILE A 280 -21.53 -11.48 8.90
CA ILE A 280 -22.57 -10.98 8.00
C ILE A 280 -22.65 -11.90 6.80
N LEU A 281 -23.78 -12.58 6.66
CA LEU A 281 -23.98 -13.57 5.61
C LEU A 281 -25.06 -13.08 4.63
N ASP A 282 -24.87 -13.39 3.37
CA ASP A 282 -25.85 -13.16 2.32
C ASP A 282 -27.03 -14.13 2.39
N ASN A 283 -27.97 -14.04 1.43
CA ASN A 283 -29.16 -14.89 1.38
C ASN A 283 -28.85 -16.37 1.11
N ASP A 284 -27.67 -16.68 0.61
CA ASP A 284 -27.19 -18.04 0.32
C ASP A 284 -26.39 -18.62 1.49
N GLY A 285 -26.17 -17.84 2.55
CA GLY A 285 -25.41 -18.19 3.74
C GLY A 285 -23.89 -18.12 3.54
N LEU A 286 -23.44 -17.42 2.50
CA LEU A 286 -22.04 -17.12 2.26
C LEU A 286 -21.68 -15.76 2.88
N THR A 287 -20.41 -15.53 3.14
CA THR A 287 -19.93 -14.23 3.60
C THR A 287 -20.30 -13.15 2.59
N ALA A 288 -21.02 -12.13 3.04
CA ALA A 288 -21.35 -11.00 2.19
C ALA A 288 -20.10 -10.15 1.95
N ASP A 289 -19.87 -9.77 0.70
CA ASP A 289 -18.77 -8.88 0.26
C ASP A 289 -19.30 -7.58 -0.38
N HIS A 290 -20.61 -7.54 -0.64
CA HIS A 290 -21.35 -6.39 -1.11
C HIS A 290 -22.47 -6.03 -0.12
N ASN A 291 -22.91 -4.79 -0.14
CA ASN A 291 -23.95 -4.27 0.77
C ASN A 291 -23.54 -4.32 2.25
N VAL A 292 -22.26 -4.24 2.52
CA VAL A 292 -21.71 -4.09 3.86
C VAL A 292 -20.78 -2.89 3.86
N ASN A 293 -21.05 -1.95 4.78
CA ASN A 293 -20.15 -0.82 5.04
C ASN A 293 -19.39 -1.07 6.34
N ILE A 294 -18.20 -0.50 6.44
CA ILE A 294 -17.42 -0.48 7.67
C ILE A 294 -16.97 0.94 7.99
N TYR A 295 -17.09 1.32 9.24
CA TYR A 295 -16.59 2.60 9.76
C TYR A 295 -15.80 2.32 11.02
N GLY A 296 -14.55 2.77 11.07
CA GLY A 296 -13.72 2.43 12.21
C GLY A 296 -12.65 3.44 12.53
N ALA A 297 -12.08 3.23 13.71
CA ALA A 297 -10.88 3.91 14.19
C ALA A 297 -9.95 2.91 14.86
N ALA A 298 -8.66 3.07 14.61
CA ALA A 298 -7.60 2.30 15.25
C ALA A 298 -6.57 3.25 15.84
N THR A 299 -5.89 2.82 16.90
CA THR A 299 -4.78 3.57 17.50
C THR A 299 -3.66 2.64 17.88
N PHE A 300 -2.43 3.14 17.71
CA PHE A 300 -1.20 2.58 18.23
C PHE A 300 -0.62 3.55 19.25
N ILE A 301 -0.21 3.05 20.42
CA ILE A 301 0.33 3.88 21.51
C ILE A 301 1.56 3.18 22.09
N ASP A 302 2.74 3.81 21.96
CA ASP A 302 3.98 3.34 22.59
C ASP A 302 4.09 3.95 23.99
N ALA A 303 3.85 3.10 25.00
CA ALA A 303 3.85 3.47 26.41
C ALA A 303 4.07 2.25 27.30
N SER A 304 4.53 2.46 28.53
CA SER A 304 4.64 1.42 29.57
C SER A 304 5.60 0.27 29.19
N GLU A 305 6.74 0.59 28.59
CA GLU A 305 7.76 -0.38 28.12
C GLU A 305 7.21 -1.40 27.11
N GLY A 306 6.22 -1.01 26.35
CA GLY A 306 5.56 -1.82 25.33
C GLY A 306 4.71 -0.95 24.44
N TYR A 307 3.75 -1.56 23.76
CA TYR A 307 2.78 -0.83 22.96
C TYR A 307 1.36 -1.36 23.14
N TRP A 308 0.44 -0.45 23.03
CA TRP A 308 -1.00 -0.71 23.05
C TRP A 308 -1.55 -0.52 21.65
N GLU A 309 -2.41 -1.41 21.24
CA GLU A 309 -3.22 -1.28 20.02
C GLU A 309 -4.68 -1.37 20.43
N ALA A 310 -5.48 -0.44 19.99
CA ALA A 310 -6.92 -0.47 20.23
C ALA A 310 -7.67 -0.10 18.96
N GLY A 311 -8.88 -0.62 18.84
CA GLY A 311 -9.71 -0.33 17.69
C GLY A 311 -11.19 -0.48 18.01
N VAL A 312 -12.00 0.26 17.26
CA VAL A 312 -13.45 0.14 17.22
C VAL A 312 -13.90 0.25 15.78
N ALA A 313 -14.80 -0.64 15.37
CA ALA A 313 -15.42 -0.58 14.06
C ALA A 313 -16.90 -0.96 14.16
N HIS A 314 -17.71 -0.29 13.36
CA HIS A 314 -19.11 -0.61 13.13
C HIS A 314 -19.25 -1.17 11.72
N LEU A 315 -19.83 -2.36 11.62
CA LEU A 315 -20.21 -2.97 10.36
C LEU A 315 -21.71 -2.78 10.19
N ASP A 316 -22.08 -2.20 9.07
CA ASP A 316 -23.44 -1.84 8.73
C ASP A 316 -23.87 -2.63 7.50
N GLY A 317 -24.76 -3.59 7.70
CA GLY A 317 -25.38 -4.37 6.64
C GLY A 317 -26.47 -3.56 5.95
N GLU A 318 -26.44 -3.49 4.63
CA GLU A 318 -27.44 -2.80 3.82
C GLU A 318 -28.29 -3.80 3.00
N SER A 319 -29.35 -3.30 2.36
CA SER A 319 -30.14 -4.05 1.36
C SER A 319 -30.68 -5.42 1.84
N GLY A 320 -31.12 -5.49 3.09
CA GLY A 320 -31.71 -6.71 3.68
C GLY A 320 -30.78 -7.43 4.65
N LEU A 321 -29.59 -6.86 4.91
CA LEU A 321 -28.63 -7.33 5.91
C LEU A 321 -28.62 -6.45 7.18
N ASP A 322 -29.56 -5.49 7.28
CA ASP A 322 -29.59 -4.47 8.36
C ASP A 322 -29.67 -5.08 9.76
N ASP A 323 -30.27 -6.25 9.91
CA ASP A 323 -30.40 -6.98 11.18
C ASP A 323 -29.11 -7.69 11.61
N GLN A 324 -28.11 -7.74 10.74
CA GLN A 324 -26.80 -8.33 11.01
C GLN A 324 -25.73 -7.27 11.38
N SER A 325 -26.09 -5.99 11.39
CA SER A 325 -25.17 -4.90 11.76
C SER A 325 -24.68 -5.02 13.20
N PHE A 326 -23.40 -4.77 13.43
CA PHE A 326 -22.79 -4.83 14.77
C PHE A 326 -21.58 -3.93 14.94
N THR A 327 -21.22 -3.68 16.21
CA THR A 327 -19.99 -2.97 16.56
C THR A 327 -19.00 -3.92 17.23
N ASN A 328 -17.77 -3.88 16.78
CA ASN A 328 -16.64 -4.63 17.33
C ASN A 328 -15.65 -3.67 18.00
N MET A 329 -15.03 -4.10 19.11
CA MET A 329 -13.99 -3.35 19.81
C MET A 329 -12.86 -4.32 20.19
N THR A 330 -11.64 -3.83 20.14
CA THR A 330 -10.46 -4.60 20.51
C THR A 330 -9.43 -3.76 21.25
N VAL A 331 -8.67 -4.41 22.13
CA VAL A 331 -7.49 -3.84 22.80
C VAL A 331 -6.45 -4.93 22.91
N ALA A 332 -5.23 -4.63 22.52
CA ALA A 332 -4.08 -5.50 22.66
C ALA A 332 -2.92 -4.77 23.33
N PHE A 333 -2.10 -5.49 24.06
CA PHE A 333 -0.86 -4.97 24.66
C PHE A 333 0.26 -5.96 24.39
N ALA A 334 1.37 -5.47 23.86
CA ALA A 334 2.59 -6.24 23.69
C ALA A 334 3.73 -5.59 24.46
N LYS A 335 4.32 -6.33 25.39
CA LYS A 335 5.48 -5.91 26.14
C LYS A 335 6.75 -6.27 25.39
N ARG A 336 7.69 -5.32 25.34
CA ARG A 336 9.05 -5.54 24.80
C ARG A 336 9.97 -6.16 25.85
#